data_1376ebd09f08b89c8142284c575966e7
#
_entry.id   1376ebd09f08b89c8142284c575966e7
#
_cell.length_a   1.000
_cell.length_b   1.000
_cell.length_c   1.000
_cell.angle_alpha   90.00
_cell.angle_beta   90.00
_cell.angle_gamma   90.00
#
_symmetry.space_group_name_H-M   'P 1'
#
loop_
_entity.id
_entity.type
_entity.pdbx_description
1 polymer ?
#
loop_
_entity_poly.entity_id
_entity_poly.type
_entity_poly.pdbx_seq_one_letter_code
_entity_poly.pdbx_strand_id
1 'polypeptide(L)'
;MTLLRGLLWMSLLWPWLAPAAPGSWSAEAPSVRVAVPGRLYHSEALLPPGDAAARGNYIQKVRWRYSTPPGRSLRAWLCQGDRCLPLSGNRGISEALQGPAWSPLSFRFQLPDGERRAVTVTDIQVLVNY
;
A
#
# COMPACT_ATOMS: atom_id res chain seq x y z
N MET A 1 39.71 49.19 -29.98
CA MET A 1 38.86 49.32 -28.82
C MET A 1 37.87 48.21 -28.72
N THR A 2 38.26 47.27 -28.02
CA THR A 2 37.42 46.12 -27.81
C THR A 2 36.55 46.35 -26.58
N LEU A 3 35.32 46.57 -26.80
CA LEU A 3 34.33 46.53 -25.74
C LEU A 3 34.11 45.08 -25.37
N LEU A 4 34.70 44.71 -24.27
CA LEU A 4 34.34 43.50 -23.60
C LEU A 4 32.90 43.64 -23.14
N ARG A 5 32.06 43.16 -23.96
CA ARG A 5 30.72 42.88 -23.48
C ARG A 5 30.76 41.62 -22.66
N GLY A 6 30.93 41.80 -21.43
CA GLY A 6 30.56 40.74 -20.50
C GLY A 6 29.10 40.41 -20.72
N LEU A 7 28.84 39.43 -21.52
CA LEU A 7 27.59 38.75 -21.51
C LEU A 7 27.50 38.09 -20.17
N LEU A 8 26.90 38.81 -19.25
CA LEU A 8 26.35 38.18 -18.06
C LEU A 8 25.30 37.22 -18.56
N TRP A 9 25.73 36.02 -18.78
CA TRP A 9 24.80 34.92 -18.80
C TRP A 9 24.28 34.78 -17.38
N MET A 10 23.23 35.50 -17.09
CA MET A 10 22.41 35.22 -15.98
C MET A 10 21.76 33.89 -16.29
N SER A 11 22.42 32.83 -15.93
CA SER A 11 21.79 31.54 -15.82
C SER A 11 20.71 31.72 -14.80
N LEU A 12 19.53 31.92 -15.28
CA LEU A 12 18.32 31.79 -14.51
C LEU A 12 18.26 30.32 -14.07
N LEU A 13 18.88 30.09 -12.94
CA LEU A 13 18.61 28.88 -12.17
C LEU A 13 17.16 28.99 -11.73
N TRP A 14 16.31 28.46 -12.57
CA TRP A 14 14.95 28.20 -12.15
C TRP A 14 15.03 27.21 -11.02
N PRO A 15 14.57 27.60 -9.82
CA PRO A 15 14.35 26.56 -8.83
C PRO A 15 13.30 25.65 -9.43
N TRP A 16 13.72 24.49 -9.80
CA TRP A 16 12.81 23.42 -10.09
C TRP A 16 12.08 23.12 -8.79
N LEU A 17 10.94 23.77 -8.61
CA LEU A 17 9.94 23.25 -7.72
C LEU A 17 9.50 21.94 -8.36
N ALA A 18 10.27 20.90 -8.10
CA ALA A 18 9.79 19.57 -8.38
C ALA A 18 8.49 19.42 -7.61
N PRO A 19 7.33 19.25 -8.28
CA PRO A 19 6.15 18.77 -7.57
C PRO A 19 6.61 17.54 -6.81
N ALA A 20 6.15 17.36 -5.57
CA ALA A 20 6.46 16.20 -4.77
C ALA A 20 6.41 14.98 -5.68
N ALA A 21 7.58 14.41 -5.99
CA ALA A 21 7.66 13.30 -6.90
C ALA A 21 6.74 12.20 -6.38
N PRO A 22 5.88 11.62 -7.23
CA PRO A 22 5.07 10.50 -6.82
C PRO A 22 5.98 9.44 -6.25
N GLY A 23 5.70 9.02 -5.03
CA GLY A 23 6.46 8.01 -4.34
C GLY A 23 5.67 6.72 -4.22
N SER A 24 6.35 5.71 -3.77
CA SER A 24 5.73 4.44 -3.43
C SER A 24 6.48 3.77 -2.29
N TRP A 25 5.77 2.93 -1.56
CA TRP A 25 6.39 2.02 -0.61
C TRP A 25 5.69 0.67 -0.70
N SER A 26 6.41 -0.36 -0.32
CA SER A 26 5.87 -1.70 -0.23
C SER A 26 6.19 -2.31 1.13
N ALA A 27 5.34 -3.21 1.57
CA ALA A 27 5.55 -3.94 2.80
C ALA A 27 4.96 -5.34 2.69
N GLU A 28 5.53 -6.24 3.48
CA GLU A 28 5.10 -7.62 3.58
C GLU A 28 4.72 -7.91 5.03
N ALA A 29 3.74 -8.79 5.21
CA ALA A 29 3.34 -9.27 6.52
C ALA A 29 3.55 -10.77 6.62
N PRO A 30 3.81 -11.30 7.84
CA PRO A 30 3.86 -12.72 8.09
C PRO A 30 2.56 -13.42 7.73
N SER A 31 2.65 -14.72 7.49
CA SER A 31 1.49 -15.56 7.20
C SER A 31 0.45 -15.52 8.33
N VAL A 32 -0.81 -15.69 7.94
CA VAL A 32 -1.95 -15.71 8.85
C VAL A 32 -2.69 -17.03 8.69
N ARG A 33 -2.87 -17.75 9.77
CA ARG A 33 -3.70 -18.95 9.77
C ARG A 33 -5.13 -18.60 10.17
N VAL A 34 -6.05 -18.77 9.24
CA VAL A 34 -7.48 -18.51 9.44
C VAL A 34 -8.15 -19.84 9.74
N ALA A 35 -8.44 -20.10 11.01
CA ALA A 35 -8.83 -21.43 11.47
C ALA A 35 -10.28 -21.53 11.92
N VAL A 36 -10.82 -20.52 12.59
CA VAL A 36 -12.15 -20.59 13.20
C VAL A 36 -13.18 -19.92 12.30
N PRO A 37 -14.21 -20.67 11.85
CA PRO A 37 -15.28 -20.09 11.04
C PRO A 37 -15.94 -18.89 11.73
N GLY A 38 -16.25 -17.85 10.97
CA GLY A 38 -16.91 -16.65 11.46
C GLY A 38 -16.03 -15.65 12.19
N ARG A 39 -14.81 -16.04 12.56
CA ARG A 39 -13.85 -15.14 13.23
C ARG A 39 -13.04 -14.35 12.20
N LEU A 40 -12.85 -13.06 12.48
CA LEU A 40 -11.93 -12.22 11.74
C LEU A 40 -10.51 -12.38 12.26
N TYR A 41 -9.59 -12.57 11.32
CA TYR A 41 -8.16 -12.63 11.59
C TYR A 41 -7.48 -11.44 10.96
N HIS A 42 -6.53 -10.85 11.68
CA HIS A 42 -5.80 -9.67 11.23
C HIS A 42 -4.37 -10.04 10.86
N SER A 43 -3.88 -9.50 9.76
CA SER A 43 -2.45 -9.51 9.50
C SER A 43 -1.72 -8.59 10.46
N GLU A 44 -0.41 -8.76 10.58
CA GLU A 44 0.41 -7.72 11.18
C GLU A 44 0.30 -6.44 10.33
N ALA A 45 0.56 -5.30 10.98
CA ALA A 45 0.52 -4.02 10.31
C ALA A 45 1.57 -3.94 9.20
N LEU A 46 1.15 -3.46 8.05
CA LEU A 46 2.00 -3.15 6.92
C LEU A 46 2.37 -1.67 7.01
N LEU A 47 3.62 -1.39 7.27
CA LEU A 47 4.12 -0.06 7.56
C LEU A 47 5.03 0.43 6.46
N PRO A 48 4.97 1.74 6.13
CA PRO A 48 5.99 2.31 5.28
C PRO A 48 7.36 2.15 5.96
N PRO A 49 8.39 1.75 5.20
CA PRO A 49 9.73 1.57 5.76
C PRO A 49 10.28 2.95 6.16
N GLY A 50 10.25 3.27 7.46
CA GLY A 50 10.92 4.37 8.12
C GLY A 50 11.08 5.70 7.39
N ASP A 51 10.31 5.94 6.34
CA ASP A 51 10.58 6.98 5.38
C ASP A 51 9.70 8.20 5.61
N ALA A 52 10.36 9.32 5.89
CA ALA A 52 9.70 10.61 6.01
C ALA A 52 9.06 11.09 4.69
N ALA A 53 9.45 10.53 3.53
CA ALA A 53 8.95 10.96 2.24
C ALA A 53 7.44 10.69 2.06
N ALA A 54 6.90 9.69 2.73
CA ALA A 54 5.46 9.42 2.70
C ALA A 54 4.64 10.40 3.54
N ARG A 55 5.28 11.13 4.45
CA ARG A 55 4.59 12.07 5.34
C ARG A 55 4.03 13.25 4.55
N GLY A 56 2.81 13.64 4.89
CA GLY A 56 2.11 14.73 4.22
C GLY A 56 1.48 14.34 2.89
N ASN A 57 1.64 13.11 2.44
CA ASN A 57 1.03 12.60 1.23
C ASN A 57 -0.15 11.69 1.54
N TYR A 58 -1.02 11.54 0.57
CA TYR A 58 -2.19 10.66 0.65
C TYR A 58 -2.03 9.51 -0.34
N ILE A 59 -2.64 8.39 0.00
CA ILE A 59 -2.67 7.22 -0.87
C ILE A 59 -3.44 7.57 -2.13
N GLN A 60 -2.81 7.38 -3.29
CA GLN A 60 -3.46 7.47 -4.58
C GLN A 60 -3.95 6.11 -5.06
N LYS A 61 -3.14 5.09 -4.85
CA LYS A 61 -3.40 3.75 -5.37
C LYS A 61 -2.75 2.72 -4.47
N VAL A 62 -3.44 1.63 -4.21
CA VAL A 62 -2.91 0.48 -3.48
C VAL A 62 -3.03 -0.76 -4.34
N ARG A 63 -1.93 -1.48 -4.46
CA ARG A 63 -1.92 -2.85 -4.97
C ARG A 63 -1.80 -3.80 -3.80
N TRP A 64 -2.55 -4.89 -3.84
CA TRP A 64 -2.46 -5.92 -2.83
C TRP A 64 -2.24 -7.28 -3.46
N ARG A 65 -1.64 -8.15 -2.69
CA ARG A 65 -1.46 -9.55 -3.04
C ARG A 65 -1.40 -10.40 -1.78
N TYR A 66 -2.01 -11.55 -1.85
CA TYR A 66 -1.82 -12.64 -0.89
C TYR A 66 -2.00 -13.96 -1.60
N SER A 67 -1.52 -15.05 -1.00
CA SER A 67 -1.65 -16.39 -1.54
C SER A 67 -2.41 -17.29 -0.61
N THR A 68 -3.24 -18.14 -1.17
CA THR A 68 -3.96 -19.21 -0.47
C THR A 68 -3.62 -20.54 -1.09
N PRO A 69 -3.82 -21.66 -0.38
CA PRO A 69 -3.67 -22.98 -1.00
C PRO A 69 -4.57 -23.14 -2.24
N PRO A 70 -4.15 -23.95 -3.23
CA PRO A 70 -4.94 -24.14 -4.44
C PRO A 70 -6.39 -24.55 -4.14
N GLY A 71 -7.34 -23.93 -4.84
CA GLY A 71 -8.76 -24.20 -4.69
C GLY A 71 -9.40 -23.65 -3.41
N ARG A 72 -8.65 -22.91 -2.60
CA ARG A 72 -9.17 -22.31 -1.37
C ARG A 72 -9.33 -20.82 -1.52
N SER A 73 -10.40 -20.28 -0.98
CA SER A 73 -10.70 -18.86 -0.99
C SER A 73 -11.06 -18.37 0.40
N LEU A 74 -10.98 -17.06 0.58
CA LEU A 74 -11.28 -16.36 1.82
C LEU A 74 -12.10 -15.13 1.51
N ARG A 75 -12.82 -14.67 2.53
CA ARG A 75 -13.22 -13.27 2.56
C ARG A 75 -12.04 -12.44 3.05
N ALA A 76 -11.73 -11.37 2.34
CA ALA A 76 -10.59 -10.53 2.66
C ALA A 76 -10.96 -9.06 2.55
N TRP A 77 -10.35 -8.27 3.41
CA TRP A 77 -10.45 -6.81 3.42
C TRP A 77 -9.07 -6.20 3.60
N LEU A 78 -8.85 -5.09 2.97
CA LEU A 78 -7.69 -4.24 3.22
C LEU A 78 -8.15 -3.01 3.99
N CYS A 79 -7.59 -2.80 5.16
CA CYS A 79 -8.05 -1.79 6.09
C CYS A 79 -6.96 -0.77 6.42
N GLN A 80 -7.39 0.48 6.58
CA GLN A 80 -6.60 1.54 7.19
C GLN A 80 -7.43 2.16 8.31
N GLY A 81 -7.07 1.84 9.56
CA GLY A 81 -7.93 2.18 10.70
C GLY A 81 -9.29 1.52 10.55
N ASP A 82 -10.36 2.31 10.65
CA ASP A 82 -11.73 1.81 10.54
C ASP A 82 -12.23 1.72 9.09
N ARG A 83 -11.44 2.19 8.15
CA ARG A 83 -11.78 2.10 6.73
C ARG A 83 -11.30 0.79 6.15
N CYS A 84 -12.23 -0.02 5.69
CA CYS A 84 -11.94 -1.31 5.10
C CYS A 84 -12.49 -1.39 3.68
N LEU A 85 -11.65 -1.87 2.78
CA LEU A 85 -11.99 -2.14 1.40
C LEU A 85 -12.21 -3.64 1.22
N PRO A 86 -13.41 -4.09 0.86
CA PRO A 86 -13.62 -5.49 0.51
C PRO A 86 -12.78 -5.86 -0.72
N LEU A 87 -12.11 -6.99 -0.64
CA LEU A 87 -11.27 -7.47 -1.75
C LEU A 87 -12.00 -8.56 -2.51
N SER A 88 -12.05 -8.42 -3.83
CA SER A 88 -12.71 -9.39 -4.71
C SER A 88 -11.85 -10.58 -5.10
N GLY A 89 -10.57 -10.58 -4.74
CA GLY A 89 -9.64 -11.65 -5.07
C GLY A 89 -8.31 -11.49 -4.37
N ASN A 90 -7.40 -12.39 -4.63
CA ASN A 90 -6.10 -12.46 -3.96
C ASN A 90 -5.04 -11.50 -4.53
N ARG A 91 -5.40 -10.73 -5.52
CA ARG A 91 -4.58 -9.61 -6.03
C ARG A 91 -5.47 -8.59 -6.70
N GLY A 92 -5.07 -7.37 -6.65
CA GLY A 92 -5.82 -6.30 -7.29
C GLY A 92 -5.19 -4.94 -7.04
N ILE A 93 -5.91 -3.94 -7.48
CA ILE A 93 -5.53 -2.54 -7.39
C ILE A 93 -6.77 -1.72 -7.09
N SER A 94 -6.63 -0.71 -6.23
CA SER A 94 -7.74 0.17 -5.89
C SER A 94 -7.26 1.60 -5.64
N GLU A 95 -8.12 2.55 -5.99
CA GLU A 95 -7.99 3.96 -5.64
C GLU A 95 -8.93 4.38 -4.51
N ALA A 96 -9.63 3.42 -3.92
CA ALA A 96 -10.67 3.69 -2.91
C ALA A 96 -10.13 4.01 -1.52
N LEU A 97 -8.91 3.58 -1.18
CA LEU A 97 -8.25 3.96 0.06
C LEU A 97 -7.43 5.22 -0.18
N GLN A 98 -7.92 6.35 0.30
CA GLN A 98 -7.32 7.67 0.08
C GLN A 98 -6.80 8.29 1.38
N GLY A 99 -6.52 7.47 2.36
CA GLY A 99 -5.99 7.92 3.65
C GLY A 99 -4.52 8.35 3.58
N PRO A 100 -3.95 8.70 4.74
CA PRO A 100 -2.55 9.09 4.81
C PRO A 100 -1.61 7.99 4.34
N ALA A 101 -0.64 8.34 3.50
CA ALA A 101 0.30 7.36 2.94
C ALA A 101 1.26 6.78 3.98
N TRP A 102 1.45 7.45 5.11
CA TRP A 102 2.34 7.00 6.19
C TRP A 102 1.65 6.14 7.24
N SER A 103 0.33 6.00 7.17
CA SER A 103 -0.43 5.21 8.16
C SER A 103 -0.40 3.73 7.83
N PRO A 104 -0.42 2.87 8.86
CA PRO A 104 -0.40 1.44 8.65
C PRO A 104 -1.62 0.94 7.89
N LEU A 105 -1.41 -0.10 7.10
CA LEU A 105 -2.46 -0.92 6.51
C LEU A 105 -2.46 -2.29 7.15
N SER A 106 -3.60 -2.97 7.14
CA SER A 106 -3.70 -4.36 7.57
C SER A 106 -4.72 -5.09 6.73
N PHE A 107 -4.51 -6.39 6.58
CA PHE A 107 -5.54 -7.26 6.01
C PHE A 107 -6.40 -7.84 7.13
N ARG A 108 -7.65 -8.09 6.80
CA ARG A 108 -8.56 -8.91 7.59
C ARG A 108 -9.00 -10.08 6.74
N PHE A 109 -9.03 -11.27 7.34
CA PHE A 109 -9.41 -12.50 6.67
C PHE A 109 -10.46 -13.22 7.46
N GLN A 110 -11.37 -13.90 6.76
CA GLN A 110 -12.41 -14.72 7.35
C GLN A 110 -12.68 -15.91 6.44
N LEU A 111 -12.87 -17.08 7.02
CA LEU A 111 -13.31 -18.24 6.27
C LEU A 111 -14.68 -17.97 5.63
N PRO A 112 -14.90 -18.41 4.39
CA PRO A 112 -16.22 -18.34 3.77
C PRO A 112 -17.25 -19.15 4.60
N ASP A 113 -18.51 -18.79 4.46
CA ASP A 113 -19.59 -19.52 5.11
C ASP A 113 -19.55 -20.99 4.70
N GLY A 114 -19.67 -21.88 5.69
CA GLY A 114 -19.64 -23.32 5.47
C GLY A 114 -18.25 -23.94 5.37
N GLU A 115 -17.19 -23.16 5.28
CA GLU A 115 -15.82 -23.66 5.25
C GLU A 115 -15.34 -23.90 6.69
N ARG A 116 -14.90 -25.13 6.98
CA ARG A 116 -14.44 -25.50 8.32
C ARG A 116 -12.94 -25.76 8.43
N ARG A 117 -12.28 -25.96 7.30
CA ARG A 117 -10.85 -26.24 7.30
C ARG A 117 -10.07 -24.93 7.31
N ALA A 118 -9.03 -24.90 8.13
CA ALA A 118 -8.15 -23.75 8.20
C ALA A 118 -7.50 -23.44 6.83
N VAL A 119 -7.32 -22.16 6.59
CA VAL A 119 -6.58 -21.65 5.43
C VAL A 119 -5.41 -20.83 5.95
N THR A 120 -4.20 -21.15 5.51
CA THR A 120 -3.03 -20.33 5.79
C THR A 120 -2.81 -19.39 4.63
N VAL A 121 -2.85 -18.10 4.92
CA VAL A 121 -2.58 -17.03 3.95
C VAL A 121 -1.11 -16.69 4.02
N THR A 122 -0.45 -16.74 2.87
CA THR A 122 0.98 -16.43 2.73
C THR A 122 1.20 -15.30 1.75
N ASP A 123 2.45 -14.85 1.61
CA ASP A 123 2.84 -13.82 0.63
C ASP A 123 1.97 -12.56 0.67
N ILE A 124 1.69 -12.10 1.88
CA ILE A 124 0.85 -10.93 2.13
C ILE A 124 1.65 -9.67 1.84
N GLN A 125 1.24 -8.91 0.85
CA GLN A 125 1.97 -7.72 0.39
C GLN A 125 1.03 -6.59 0.01
N VAL A 126 1.52 -5.37 0.20
CA VAL A 126 0.93 -4.16 -0.37
C VAL A 126 2.00 -3.32 -1.07
N LEU A 127 1.58 -2.63 -2.10
CA LEU A 127 2.33 -1.55 -2.73
C LEU A 127 1.45 -0.31 -2.72
N VAL A 128 1.91 0.73 -2.06
CA VAL A 128 1.21 1.99 -1.93
C VAL A 128 1.86 3.03 -2.82
N ASN A 129 1.09 3.65 -3.70
CA ASN A 129 1.51 4.80 -4.49
C ASN A 129 0.92 6.08 -3.88
N TYR A 130 1.74 7.10 -3.74
CA TYR A 130 1.35 8.40 -3.19
C TYR A 130 1.97 9.57 -3.93
#